data_cb64b3792e2e26f625c67199db2d61eb
#
_entry.id   cb64b3792e2e26f625c67199db2d61eb
#
_cell.length_a   1.000
_cell.length_b   1.000
_cell.length_c   1.000
_cell.angle_alpha   90.00
_cell.angle_beta   90.00
_cell.angle_gamma   90.00
#
_symmetry.space_group_name_H-M   'P 1'
#
loop_
_entity.id
_entity.type
_entity.pdbx_description
1 polymer ?
#
loop_
_entity_poly.entity_id
_entity_poly.type
_entity_poly.pdbx_seq_one_letter_code
_entity_poly.pdbx_strand_id
1 'polypeptide(L)'
;MKKLTLILAAIVLTASQAFGQCGKCGYEVKAENSYTNYNVRYASNPMDAKHYTTDRLRGEFAIEKVFAPGEVNWTYTMFDRFLIGGAEPTTAPLKLTSIAPLYTDKPNDQKNLLDNRELGIINIGGEGTVTVDGKKYTLGFQEALYVGRGAKNIEVSSKDAAKPAKFYMNSACAHQTYPIKKVTLKDANNIKAGSLKESNDRVIHQLIIDGVAGVRTCQLQMGVTELKEGSVWNTMPAHTHLRRMETYLYYNVPEGQKILHVMGEPQETRPIWLNNEQAVIAPEWSIHCAAGTSNYTFIWGMAGENLIYNDMQVVKIPTLE
;
A
#
# COMPACT_ATOMS: atom_id res chain seq x y z
N MET A 1 -1.30 67.78 22.00
CA MET A 1 -0.49 66.92 21.12
C MET A 1 -0.78 65.45 21.50
N LYS A 2 -1.66 64.80 20.75
CA LYS A 2 -2.04 63.40 20.97
C LYS A 2 -1.19 62.51 20.07
N LYS A 3 -0.39 61.62 20.67
CA LYS A 3 0.39 60.61 19.93
C LYS A 3 -0.53 59.49 19.47
N LEU A 4 -0.64 59.37 18.16
CA LEU A 4 -1.34 58.25 17.53
C LEU A 4 -0.36 57.07 17.42
N THR A 5 -0.59 56.01 18.16
CA THR A 5 0.18 54.77 18.04
C THR A 5 -0.45 53.93 16.97
N LEU A 6 0.21 53.82 15.80
CA LEU A 6 -0.14 52.88 14.77
C LEU A 6 0.26 51.47 15.20
N ILE A 7 -0.73 50.57 15.40
CA ILE A 7 -0.49 49.15 15.54
C ILE A 7 -0.54 48.57 14.10
N LEU A 8 0.65 48.24 13.59
CA LEU A 8 0.78 47.46 12.37
C LEU A 8 0.48 46.01 12.71
N ALA A 9 -0.71 45.52 12.36
CA ALA A 9 -1.01 44.09 12.33
C ALA A 9 -0.34 43.48 11.11
N ALA A 10 0.76 42.77 11.32
CA ALA A 10 1.40 41.96 10.30
C ALA A 10 0.54 40.73 10.05
N ILE A 11 -0.26 40.76 8.98
CA ILE A 11 -0.89 39.56 8.43
C ILE A 11 0.20 38.75 7.72
N VAL A 12 0.69 37.73 8.42
CA VAL A 12 1.58 36.73 7.80
C VAL A 12 0.71 35.85 6.93
N LEU A 13 0.58 36.20 5.66
CA LEU A 13 0.13 35.26 4.62
C LEU A 13 1.27 34.26 4.42
N THR A 14 1.17 33.09 5.04
CA THR A 14 1.97 31.92 4.64
C THR A 14 1.29 31.26 3.44
N ALA A 15 1.42 31.84 2.28
CA ALA A 15 1.24 31.13 1.03
C ALA A 15 2.54 30.33 0.78
N SER A 16 2.62 29.13 1.30
CA SER A 16 3.65 28.19 0.87
C SER A 16 3.29 27.63 -0.50
N GLN A 17 3.61 28.38 -1.53
CA GLN A 17 3.71 27.83 -2.87
C GLN A 17 5.01 27.06 -2.98
N ALA A 18 4.96 25.78 -2.66
CA ALA A 18 6.00 24.85 -3.04
C ALA A 18 5.71 24.32 -4.44
N PHE A 19 5.97 25.12 -5.44
CA PHE A 19 6.16 24.63 -6.81
C PHE A 19 7.61 24.15 -6.93
N GLY A 20 7.88 22.95 -6.43
CA GLY A 20 9.10 22.23 -6.76
C GLY A 20 8.97 21.69 -8.18
N GLN A 21 9.80 22.18 -9.11
CA GLN A 21 9.90 21.64 -10.45
C GLN A 21 10.29 20.16 -10.41
N CYS A 22 9.50 19.39 -11.11
CA CYS A 22 9.44 17.95 -11.19
C CYS A 22 10.72 17.29 -11.72
N GLY A 23 11.31 16.42 -10.91
CA GLY A 23 11.91 15.14 -11.30
C GLY A 23 11.21 13.96 -10.64
N LYS A 24 10.18 14.21 -9.80
CA LYS A 24 9.40 13.16 -9.11
C LYS A 24 7.92 13.44 -9.34
N CYS A 25 7.25 12.57 -10.06
CA CYS A 25 5.80 12.62 -10.20
C CYS A 25 5.17 12.29 -8.84
N GLY A 26 4.45 13.24 -8.29
CA GLY A 26 3.73 13.12 -7.01
C GLY A 26 3.95 14.35 -6.13
N TYR A 27 2.87 15.00 -5.74
CA TYR A 27 2.91 16.09 -4.77
C TYR A 27 2.95 15.49 -3.37
N GLU A 28 4.01 15.75 -2.60
CA GLU A 28 3.98 15.50 -1.16
C GLU A 28 3.19 16.64 -0.51
N VAL A 29 2.04 16.31 0.04
CA VAL A 29 1.21 17.25 0.79
C VAL A 29 1.09 16.71 2.22
N LYS A 30 1.20 17.60 3.20
CA LYS A 30 0.94 17.23 4.61
C LYS A 30 -0.57 17.25 4.86
N ALA A 31 -1.06 16.21 5.53
CA ALA A 31 -2.42 16.18 6.05
C ALA A 31 -2.60 17.16 7.22
N GLU A 32 -3.81 17.22 7.78
CA GLU A 32 -4.14 18.12 8.91
C GLU A 32 -3.26 17.91 10.17
N ASN A 33 -2.67 16.71 10.32
CA ASN A 33 -1.72 16.45 11.41
C ASN A 33 -0.28 16.42 10.89
N SER A 34 0.69 16.73 11.77
CA SER A 34 2.09 16.89 11.42
C SER A 34 2.82 15.58 11.07
N TYR A 35 2.23 14.42 11.33
CA TYR A 35 2.83 13.09 11.11
C TYR A 35 2.22 12.30 9.97
N THR A 36 1.17 12.78 9.30
CA THR A 36 0.59 12.13 8.13
C THR A 36 1.06 12.82 6.86
N ASN A 37 1.66 12.06 5.98
CA ASN A 37 2.10 12.50 4.66
C ASN A 37 1.30 11.74 3.60
N TYR A 38 1.06 12.37 2.45
CA TYR A 38 0.49 11.67 1.31
C TYR A 38 0.98 12.21 -0.01
N ASN A 39 0.94 11.37 -1.03
CA ASN A 39 1.10 11.77 -2.43
C ASN A 39 -0.03 11.21 -3.29
N VAL A 40 -0.21 11.78 -4.48
CA VAL A 40 -1.22 11.37 -5.44
C VAL A 40 -0.52 10.90 -6.71
N ARG A 41 -0.92 9.74 -7.23
CA ARG A 41 -0.46 9.17 -8.48
C ARG A 41 -1.63 9.10 -9.46
N TYR A 42 -1.49 9.76 -10.59
CA TYR A 42 -2.48 9.69 -11.66
C TYR A 42 -2.32 8.38 -12.45
N ALA A 43 -3.42 7.91 -13.05
CA ALA A 43 -3.38 6.73 -13.89
C ALA A 43 -2.59 7.02 -15.17
N SER A 44 -1.50 6.27 -15.37
CA SER A 44 -0.69 6.36 -16.58
C SER A 44 -1.27 5.48 -17.68
N ASN A 45 -1.29 6.01 -18.91
CA ASN A 45 -1.66 5.24 -20.09
C ASN A 45 -0.51 4.28 -20.46
N PRO A 46 -0.77 3.00 -20.80
CA PRO A 46 0.28 2.06 -21.19
C PRO A 46 1.09 2.54 -22.41
N MET A 47 0.45 3.18 -23.37
CA MET A 47 1.14 3.73 -24.56
C MET A 47 2.17 4.81 -24.21
N ASP A 48 1.97 5.55 -23.11
CA ASP A 48 2.93 6.53 -22.61
C ASP A 48 3.98 5.88 -21.70
N ALA A 49 3.55 4.96 -20.85
CA ALA A 49 4.39 4.32 -19.82
C ALA A 49 5.59 3.57 -20.42
N LYS A 50 5.44 2.95 -21.58
CA LYS A 50 6.52 2.27 -22.29
C LYS A 50 7.68 3.20 -22.71
N HIS A 51 7.42 4.50 -22.79
CA HIS A 51 8.42 5.53 -23.14
C HIS A 51 8.99 6.26 -21.92
N TYR A 52 8.57 5.93 -20.69
CA TYR A 52 9.07 6.61 -19.51
C TYR A 52 10.55 6.33 -19.29
N THR A 53 11.28 7.37 -18.94
CA THR A 53 12.63 7.21 -18.38
C THR A 53 12.56 6.47 -17.06
N THR A 54 13.67 5.93 -16.59
CA THR A 54 13.75 5.24 -15.30
C THR A 54 13.22 6.10 -14.15
N ASP A 55 13.59 7.38 -14.10
CA ASP A 55 13.14 8.30 -13.04
C ASP A 55 11.64 8.51 -13.09
N ARG A 56 11.06 8.72 -14.28
CA ARG A 56 9.62 8.88 -14.42
C ARG A 56 8.89 7.58 -14.08
N LEU A 57 9.37 6.42 -14.56
CA LEU A 57 8.78 5.13 -14.25
C LEU A 57 8.73 4.89 -12.74
N ARG A 58 9.84 5.15 -12.05
CA ARG A 58 9.90 5.09 -10.58
C ARG A 58 8.95 6.10 -9.93
N GLY A 59 8.94 7.34 -10.43
CA GLY A 59 8.06 8.39 -9.94
C GLY A 59 6.58 8.04 -10.01
N GLU A 60 6.15 7.34 -11.05
CA GLU A 60 4.75 6.95 -11.26
C GLU A 60 4.37 5.69 -10.48
N PHE A 61 5.25 4.68 -10.41
CA PHE A 61 4.88 3.34 -9.94
C PHE A 61 5.59 2.90 -8.66
N ALA A 62 6.81 3.36 -8.35
CA ALA A 62 7.50 2.99 -7.13
C ALA A 62 7.07 3.86 -5.94
N ILE A 63 6.88 3.24 -4.78
CA ILE A 63 6.65 3.91 -3.49
C ILE A 63 7.88 3.65 -2.64
N GLU A 64 8.79 4.61 -2.64
CA GLU A 64 10.09 4.44 -2.01
C GLU A 64 10.05 4.62 -0.48
N LYS A 65 9.13 5.44 0.02
CA LYS A 65 8.92 5.68 1.46
C LYS A 65 7.54 5.17 1.87
N VAL A 66 7.49 3.94 2.38
CA VAL A 66 6.27 3.37 2.98
C VAL A 66 6.29 3.61 4.48
N PHE A 67 7.39 3.33 5.15
CA PHE A 67 7.55 3.49 6.59
C PHE A 67 8.53 4.60 6.93
N ALA A 68 8.27 5.28 8.04
CA ALA A 68 9.21 6.15 8.75
C ALA A 68 8.78 6.25 10.21
N PRO A 69 9.73 6.28 11.16
CA PRO A 69 9.45 6.33 12.59
C PRO A 69 8.54 7.52 12.97
N GLY A 70 7.41 7.22 13.62
CA GLY A 70 6.44 8.22 14.05
C GLY A 70 5.58 8.82 12.95
N GLU A 71 5.54 8.22 11.76
CA GLU A 71 4.80 8.75 10.62
C GLU A 71 3.74 7.76 10.09
N VAL A 72 2.74 8.34 9.42
CA VAL A 72 1.80 7.66 8.52
C VAL A 72 2.05 8.19 7.11
N ASN A 73 2.39 7.31 6.18
CA ASN A 73 2.65 7.68 4.80
C ASN A 73 1.62 7.02 3.89
N TRP A 74 0.93 7.82 3.06
CA TRP A 74 -0.06 7.36 2.12
C TRP A 74 0.34 7.65 0.67
N THR A 75 0.04 6.75 -0.23
CA THR A 75 0.01 6.96 -1.67
C THR A 75 -1.40 6.67 -2.17
N TYR A 76 -2.08 7.70 -2.69
CA TYR A 76 -3.36 7.56 -3.36
C TYR A 76 -3.14 7.42 -4.85
N THR A 77 -3.58 6.32 -5.44
CA THR A 77 -3.53 6.12 -6.89
C THR A 77 -4.91 6.21 -7.53
N MET A 78 -4.98 6.76 -8.74
CA MET A 78 -6.20 6.81 -9.52
C MET A 78 -6.57 5.44 -10.14
N PHE A 79 -5.64 4.47 -10.16
CA PHE A 79 -5.97 3.08 -10.47
C PHE A 79 -6.88 2.55 -9.36
N ASP A 80 -8.10 2.18 -9.71
CA ASP A 80 -9.17 1.74 -8.79
C ASP A 80 -9.34 2.63 -7.54
N ARG A 81 -8.83 3.87 -7.57
CA ARG A 81 -8.82 4.81 -6.43
C ARG A 81 -8.28 4.17 -5.15
N PHE A 82 -7.23 3.40 -5.32
CA PHE A 82 -6.63 2.62 -4.26
C PHE A 82 -5.72 3.47 -3.38
N LEU A 83 -5.68 3.16 -2.09
CA LEU A 83 -4.83 3.82 -1.13
C LEU A 83 -3.84 2.82 -0.56
N ILE A 84 -2.56 3.14 -0.65
CA ILE A 84 -1.44 2.31 -0.20
C ILE A 84 -0.72 3.09 0.89
N GLY A 85 -0.43 2.47 2.02
CA GLY A 85 0.25 3.20 3.08
C GLY A 85 1.01 2.34 4.07
N GLY A 86 1.76 3.04 4.90
CA GLY A 86 2.46 2.49 6.04
C GLY A 86 2.37 3.39 7.25
N ALA A 87 2.34 2.79 8.43
CA ALA A 87 2.42 3.48 9.70
C ALA A 87 3.45 2.78 10.59
N GLU A 88 4.36 3.56 11.17
CA GLU A 88 5.39 3.08 12.09
C GLU A 88 5.30 3.87 13.42
N PRO A 89 4.32 3.55 14.28
CA PRO A 89 4.21 4.20 15.59
C PRO A 89 5.41 3.81 16.46
N THR A 90 6.01 4.79 17.12
CA THR A 90 7.14 4.59 18.05
C THR A 90 6.68 4.76 19.50
N THR A 91 6.91 5.95 20.08
CA THR A 91 6.59 6.27 21.47
C THR A 91 5.15 6.72 21.68
N ALA A 92 4.49 7.22 20.65
CA ALA A 92 3.11 7.67 20.70
C ALA A 92 2.24 6.95 19.67
N PRO A 93 0.94 6.72 19.96
CA PRO A 93 0.00 6.23 18.98
C PRO A 93 -0.16 7.19 17.79
N LEU A 94 -0.45 6.65 16.62
CA LEU A 94 -0.74 7.42 15.42
C LEU A 94 -2.20 7.22 15.02
N LYS A 95 -2.94 8.31 14.87
CA LYS A 95 -4.31 8.27 14.37
C LYS A 95 -4.29 8.23 12.84
N LEU A 96 -5.03 7.30 12.24
CA LEU A 96 -5.21 7.22 10.80
C LEU A 96 -6.32 8.20 10.39
N THR A 97 -5.91 9.31 9.78
CA THR A 97 -6.82 10.36 9.31
C THR A 97 -7.06 10.24 7.81
N SER A 98 -8.17 10.80 7.34
CA SER A 98 -8.42 10.97 5.91
C SER A 98 -7.41 11.93 5.31
N ILE A 99 -7.26 11.88 3.99
CA ILE A 99 -6.41 12.78 3.20
C ILE A 99 -7.27 13.59 2.23
N ALA A 100 -6.83 14.79 1.85
CA ALA A 100 -7.61 15.71 1.04
C ALA A 100 -8.21 15.12 -0.26
N PRO A 101 -7.53 14.23 -1.01
CA PRO A 101 -8.14 13.62 -2.19
C PRO A 101 -9.39 12.76 -1.95
N LEU A 102 -9.66 12.39 -0.70
CA LEU A 102 -10.77 11.50 -0.34
C LEU A 102 -12.03 12.24 0.10
N TYR A 103 -11.98 13.55 0.30
CA TYR A 103 -13.11 14.36 0.73
C TYR A 103 -13.07 15.77 0.13
N THR A 104 -14.18 16.48 0.21
CA THR A 104 -14.29 17.91 -0.11
C THR A 104 -14.65 18.70 1.15
N ASP A 105 -14.56 20.04 1.12
CA ASP A 105 -14.92 20.90 2.26
C ASP A 105 -16.42 21.22 2.33
N LYS A 106 -17.26 20.46 1.64
CA LYS A 106 -18.71 20.63 1.69
C LYS A 106 -19.28 20.18 3.05
N PRO A 107 -20.33 20.84 3.57
CA PRO A 107 -20.85 20.56 4.92
C PRO A 107 -21.26 19.10 5.19
N ASN A 108 -21.71 18.37 4.19
CA ASN A 108 -22.16 16.98 4.29
C ASN A 108 -21.13 15.96 3.78
N ASP A 109 -19.90 16.38 3.58
CA ASP A 109 -18.88 15.47 3.08
C ASP A 109 -18.36 14.54 4.18
N GLN A 110 -17.99 13.37 3.75
CA GLN A 110 -17.47 12.31 4.62
C GLN A 110 -15.99 12.54 4.85
N LYS A 111 -15.62 12.89 6.08
CA LYS A 111 -14.25 13.29 6.43
C LYS A 111 -13.42 12.20 7.12
N ASN A 112 -14.05 11.08 7.53
CA ASN A 112 -13.29 9.98 8.12
C ASN A 112 -12.72 9.09 7.02
N LEU A 113 -11.57 8.48 7.29
CA LEU A 113 -10.87 7.62 6.34
C LEU A 113 -11.76 6.53 5.73
N LEU A 114 -12.65 5.92 6.52
CA LEU A 114 -13.49 4.79 6.11
C LEU A 114 -14.97 5.14 5.93
N ASP A 115 -15.33 6.39 5.73
CA ASP A 115 -16.73 6.75 5.45
C ASP A 115 -17.26 6.07 4.16
N ASN A 116 -16.39 5.88 3.16
CA ASN A 116 -16.70 5.22 1.88
C ASN A 116 -15.69 4.15 1.49
N ARG A 117 -14.89 3.67 2.44
CA ARG A 117 -13.77 2.78 2.16
C ARG A 117 -13.71 1.63 3.16
N GLU A 118 -13.07 0.55 2.77
CA GLU A 118 -12.61 -0.55 3.62
C GLU A 118 -11.08 -0.52 3.72
N LEU A 119 -10.53 -1.10 4.77
CA LEU A 119 -9.10 -1.07 5.07
C LEU A 119 -8.60 -2.47 5.46
N GLY A 120 -7.53 -2.89 4.83
CA GLY A 120 -6.73 -4.03 5.26
C GLY A 120 -5.41 -3.55 5.85
N ILE A 121 -5.00 -4.16 6.95
CA ILE A 121 -3.77 -3.88 7.68
C ILE A 121 -3.02 -5.19 7.85
N ILE A 122 -1.73 -5.23 7.52
CA ILE A 122 -0.82 -6.35 7.83
C ILE A 122 0.38 -5.79 8.57
N ASN A 123 0.70 -6.36 9.73
CA ASN A 123 1.86 -5.94 10.51
C ASN A 123 3.12 -6.71 10.09
N ILE A 124 4.18 -6.01 9.74
CA ILE A 124 5.48 -6.60 9.38
C ILE A 124 6.62 -6.20 10.33
N GLY A 125 6.29 -5.55 11.44
CA GLY A 125 7.24 -5.15 12.48
C GLY A 125 7.05 -5.92 13.79
N GLY A 126 7.42 -5.29 14.89
CA GLY A 126 7.15 -5.78 16.25
C GLY A 126 5.65 -5.86 16.54
N GLU A 127 5.28 -6.44 17.69
CA GLU A 127 3.88 -6.50 18.10
C GLU A 127 3.30 -5.08 18.29
N GLY A 128 2.09 -4.87 17.76
CA GLY A 128 1.39 -3.61 17.92
C GLY A 128 -0.11 -3.78 18.05
N THR A 129 -0.80 -2.67 18.30
CA THR A 129 -2.24 -2.64 18.50
C THR A 129 -2.90 -1.69 17.52
N VAL A 130 -3.96 -2.16 16.86
CA VAL A 130 -4.89 -1.33 16.10
C VAL A 130 -6.13 -1.13 16.96
N THR A 131 -6.46 0.11 17.28
CA THR A 131 -7.68 0.47 18.01
C THR A 131 -8.69 1.02 17.01
N VAL A 132 -9.86 0.41 16.93
CA VAL A 132 -10.95 0.84 16.03
C VAL A 132 -12.18 1.17 16.87
N ASP A 133 -12.60 2.42 16.86
CA ASP A 133 -13.74 2.92 17.64
C ASP A 133 -13.70 2.45 19.12
N GLY A 134 -12.52 2.52 19.73
CA GLY A 134 -12.26 2.12 21.11
C GLY A 134 -11.98 0.62 21.35
N LYS A 135 -12.22 -0.25 20.37
CA LYS A 135 -11.91 -1.68 20.47
C LYS A 135 -10.49 -1.96 19.99
N LYS A 136 -9.71 -2.68 20.80
CA LYS A 136 -8.31 -3.00 20.56
C LYS A 136 -8.13 -4.36 19.89
N TYR A 137 -7.24 -4.41 18.89
CA TYR A 137 -6.83 -5.61 18.18
C TYR A 137 -5.30 -5.67 18.16
N THR A 138 -4.72 -6.61 18.89
CA THR A 138 -3.27 -6.84 18.88
C THR A 138 -2.88 -7.63 17.64
N LEU A 139 -1.87 -7.15 16.91
CA LEU A 139 -1.31 -7.80 15.73
C LEU A 139 0.17 -8.12 15.96
N GLY A 140 0.51 -9.40 15.89
CA GLY A 140 1.88 -9.89 15.78
C GLY A 140 2.40 -9.76 14.33
N PHE A 141 3.62 -10.25 14.11
CA PHE A 141 4.24 -10.29 12.79
C PHE A 141 3.41 -11.11 11.80
N GLN A 142 3.14 -10.56 10.61
CA GLN A 142 2.31 -11.14 9.54
C GLN A 142 0.85 -11.43 9.94
N GLU A 143 0.36 -10.85 11.02
CA GLU A 143 -1.07 -10.89 11.32
C GLU A 143 -1.80 -9.72 10.65
N ALA A 144 -3.04 -9.97 10.23
CA ALA A 144 -3.86 -9.04 9.49
C ALA A 144 -5.10 -8.59 10.25
N LEU A 145 -5.58 -7.39 9.95
CA LEU A 145 -6.87 -6.88 10.38
C LEU A 145 -7.61 -6.29 9.17
N TYR A 146 -8.80 -6.80 8.92
CA TYR A 146 -9.76 -6.17 8.04
C TYR A 146 -10.68 -5.24 8.85
N VAL A 147 -10.84 -4.00 8.37
CA VAL A 147 -11.75 -3.00 8.95
C VAL A 147 -12.74 -2.57 7.89
N GLY A 148 -14.01 -2.84 8.11
CA GLY A 148 -15.08 -2.49 7.18
C GLY A 148 -15.39 -1.00 7.15
N ARG A 149 -16.13 -0.58 6.13
CA ARG A 149 -16.67 0.77 5.97
C ARG A 149 -17.41 1.22 7.22
N GLY A 150 -17.28 2.51 7.57
CA GLY A 150 -18.03 3.19 8.63
C GLY A 150 -17.27 3.37 9.94
N ALA A 151 -16.10 2.74 10.13
CA ALA A 151 -15.24 2.99 11.27
C ALA A 151 -14.71 4.45 11.24
N LYS A 152 -14.75 5.12 12.41
CA LYS A 152 -14.46 6.57 12.49
C LYS A 152 -13.10 6.87 13.11
N ASN A 153 -12.76 6.17 14.18
CA ASN A 153 -11.53 6.41 14.92
C ASN A 153 -10.63 5.18 14.83
N ILE A 154 -9.57 5.30 14.05
CA ILE A 154 -8.56 4.25 13.91
C ILE A 154 -7.24 4.79 14.41
N GLU A 155 -6.64 4.08 15.34
CA GLU A 155 -5.35 4.43 15.94
C GLU A 155 -4.45 3.20 15.96
N VAL A 156 -3.16 3.40 15.70
CA VAL A 156 -2.16 2.34 15.71
C VAL A 156 -1.06 2.68 16.71
N SER A 157 -0.58 1.66 17.42
CA SER A 157 0.49 1.82 18.42
C SER A 157 1.41 0.61 18.43
N SER A 158 2.67 0.83 18.80
CA SER A 158 3.63 -0.25 19.06
C SER A 158 3.56 -0.66 20.53
N LYS A 159 3.80 -1.94 20.77
CA LYS A 159 4.00 -2.46 22.13
C LYS A 159 5.35 -2.02 22.71
N ASP A 160 6.36 -1.97 21.87
CA ASP A 160 7.74 -1.63 22.21
C ASP A 160 8.29 -0.64 21.20
N ALA A 161 8.68 0.54 21.65
CA ALA A 161 9.25 1.59 20.78
C ALA A 161 10.65 1.22 20.24
N ALA A 162 11.38 0.30 20.88
CA ALA A 162 12.66 -0.19 20.39
C ALA A 162 12.50 -1.24 19.27
N LYS A 163 11.31 -1.86 19.18
CA LYS A 163 10.91 -2.78 18.11
C LYS A 163 9.54 -2.39 17.59
N PRO A 164 9.43 -1.27 16.88
CA PRO A 164 8.15 -0.72 16.48
C PRO A 164 7.38 -1.68 15.58
N ALA A 165 6.07 -1.64 15.69
CA ALA A 165 5.19 -2.25 14.71
C ALA A 165 5.29 -1.47 13.40
N LYS A 166 5.16 -2.18 12.27
CA LYS A 166 5.10 -1.59 10.93
C LYS A 166 3.84 -2.08 10.25
N PHE A 167 2.83 -1.24 10.25
CA PHE A 167 1.52 -1.57 9.68
C PHE A 167 1.49 -1.17 8.21
N TYR A 168 1.56 -2.15 7.31
CA TYR A 168 1.25 -1.92 5.91
C TYR A 168 -0.25 -1.92 5.69
N MET A 169 -0.73 -0.99 4.91
CA MET A 169 -2.16 -0.70 4.79
C MET A 169 -2.57 -0.55 3.34
N ASN A 170 -3.66 -1.21 2.97
CA ASN A 170 -4.35 -0.98 1.70
C ASN A 170 -5.81 -0.65 1.95
N SER A 171 -6.34 0.33 1.20
CA SER A 171 -7.74 0.70 1.32
C SER A 171 -8.37 0.87 -0.06
N ALA A 172 -9.56 0.31 -0.22
CA ALA A 172 -10.38 0.36 -1.42
C ALA A 172 -11.74 1.02 -1.13
N CYS A 173 -12.44 1.47 -2.17
CA CYS A 173 -13.80 1.96 -2.06
C CYS A 173 -14.73 0.83 -1.59
N ALA A 174 -15.70 1.14 -0.72
CA ALA A 174 -16.62 0.16 -0.18
C ALA A 174 -18.06 0.67 -0.26
N HIS A 175 -18.94 -0.15 -0.84
CA HIS A 175 -20.37 0.14 -0.98
C HIS A 175 -21.21 -0.40 0.19
N GLN A 176 -20.61 -1.29 1.00
CA GLN A 176 -21.26 -1.96 2.12
C GLN A 176 -20.33 -2.03 3.34
N THR A 177 -20.91 -2.12 4.53
CA THR A 177 -20.19 -2.35 5.79
C THR A 177 -20.11 -3.85 6.08
N TYR A 178 -18.91 -4.34 6.35
CA TYR A 178 -18.67 -5.70 6.82
C TYR A 178 -17.98 -5.69 8.18
N PRO A 179 -18.14 -6.75 9.00
CA PRO A 179 -17.53 -6.84 10.32
C PRO A 179 -16.00 -6.79 10.29
N ILE A 180 -15.43 -6.17 11.31
CA ILE A 180 -13.98 -6.19 11.54
C ILE A 180 -13.53 -7.63 11.81
N LYS A 181 -12.45 -8.05 11.16
CA LYS A 181 -11.92 -9.40 11.31
C LYS A 181 -10.39 -9.39 11.43
N LYS A 182 -9.88 -9.91 12.54
CA LYS A 182 -8.45 -10.27 12.68
C LYS A 182 -8.22 -11.65 12.05
N VAL A 183 -7.12 -11.80 11.33
CA VAL A 183 -6.70 -13.04 10.68
C VAL A 183 -5.22 -13.29 11.00
N THR A 184 -4.91 -14.49 11.44
CA THR A 184 -3.52 -14.95 11.66
C THR A 184 -3.08 -15.86 10.51
N LEU A 185 -1.78 -16.17 10.42
CA LEU A 185 -1.29 -17.14 9.43
C LEU A 185 -1.93 -18.53 9.60
N LYS A 186 -2.39 -18.88 10.81
CA LYS A 186 -3.07 -20.16 11.08
C LYS A 186 -4.50 -20.18 10.51
N ASP A 187 -5.16 -19.01 10.49
CA ASP A 187 -6.52 -18.86 9.98
C ASP A 187 -6.53 -18.72 8.45
N ALA A 188 -5.40 -18.32 7.86
CA ALA A 188 -5.26 -18.06 6.44
C ALA A 188 -5.42 -19.33 5.59
N ASN A 189 -5.84 -19.16 4.34
CA ASN A 189 -5.72 -20.20 3.34
C ASN A 189 -4.27 -20.23 2.84
N ASN A 190 -3.51 -21.28 3.22
CA ASN A 190 -2.09 -21.41 2.96
C ASN A 190 -1.85 -22.34 1.76
N ILE A 191 -1.34 -21.77 0.65
CA ILE A 191 -1.13 -22.47 -0.61
C ILE A 191 0.38 -22.62 -0.86
N LYS A 192 0.87 -23.86 -0.96
CA LYS A 192 2.22 -24.14 -1.45
C LYS A 192 2.21 -24.06 -2.98
N ALA A 193 3.14 -23.33 -3.56
CA ALA A 193 3.21 -23.10 -5.01
C ALA A 193 4.65 -23.06 -5.52
N GLY A 194 4.83 -23.46 -6.78
CA GLY A 194 6.13 -23.50 -7.44
C GLY A 194 7.03 -24.65 -6.99
N SER A 195 8.28 -24.54 -7.30
CA SER A 195 9.31 -25.53 -6.95
C SER A 195 10.69 -24.90 -6.90
N LEU A 196 11.62 -25.51 -6.18
CA LEU A 196 13.03 -25.07 -6.14
C LEU A 196 13.68 -25.19 -7.53
N LYS A 197 13.30 -26.21 -8.32
CA LYS A 197 13.78 -26.39 -9.70
C LYS A 197 13.46 -25.19 -10.59
N GLU A 198 12.34 -24.54 -10.36
CA GLU A 198 11.89 -23.36 -11.09
C GLU A 198 12.27 -22.05 -10.37
N SER A 199 13.04 -22.14 -9.26
CA SER A 199 13.47 -21.00 -8.44
C SER A 199 12.29 -20.17 -7.92
N ASN A 200 11.14 -20.79 -7.66
CA ASN A 200 9.92 -20.11 -7.21
C ASN A 200 9.11 -20.88 -6.14
N ASP A 201 9.78 -21.76 -5.38
CA ASP A 201 9.14 -22.44 -4.23
C ASP A 201 8.72 -21.40 -3.18
N ARG A 202 7.43 -21.36 -2.88
CA ARG A 202 6.84 -20.33 -2.03
C ARG A 202 5.58 -20.80 -1.32
N VAL A 203 5.19 -20.07 -0.29
CA VAL A 203 3.90 -20.21 0.37
C VAL A 203 3.11 -18.92 0.21
N ILE A 204 1.89 -19.03 -0.26
CA ILE A 204 0.94 -17.92 -0.41
C ILE A 204 -0.03 -18.01 0.76
N HIS A 205 -0.08 -16.96 1.59
CA HIS A 205 -0.99 -16.82 2.71
C HIS A 205 -2.10 -15.84 2.34
N GLN A 206 -3.28 -16.36 2.01
CA GLN A 206 -4.46 -15.55 1.74
C GLN A 206 -5.07 -15.10 3.07
N LEU A 207 -4.87 -13.84 3.44
CA LEU A 207 -5.27 -13.30 4.74
C LEU A 207 -6.61 -12.55 4.66
N ILE A 208 -6.71 -11.55 3.79
CA ILE A 208 -7.92 -10.77 3.58
C ILE A 208 -8.47 -11.13 2.21
N ILE A 209 -9.25 -12.19 2.16
CA ILE A 209 -9.93 -12.68 0.96
C ILE A 209 -11.38 -12.94 1.34
N ASP A 210 -12.32 -12.51 0.50
CA ASP A 210 -13.75 -12.76 0.75
C ASP A 210 -14.03 -14.26 0.90
N GLY A 211 -14.65 -14.64 2.02
CA GLY A 211 -14.93 -16.02 2.38
C GLY A 211 -13.82 -16.78 3.13
N VAL A 212 -12.58 -16.29 3.13
CA VAL A 212 -11.47 -16.93 3.88
C VAL A 212 -11.50 -16.46 5.34
N ALA A 213 -11.34 -17.38 6.28
CA ALA A 213 -11.34 -17.12 7.73
C ALA A 213 -12.57 -16.31 8.22
N GLY A 214 -13.66 -16.30 7.46
CA GLY A 214 -14.86 -15.50 7.75
C GLY A 214 -14.70 -14.01 7.45
N VAL A 215 -13.69 -13.61 6.70
CA VAL A 215 -13.56 -12.26 6.14
C VAL A 215 -14.62 -12.05 5.07
N ARG A 216 -15.20 -10.85 5.03
CA ARG A 216 -16.04 -10.38 3.93
C ARG A 216 -15.51 -9.01 3.51
N THR A 217 -15.36 -8.79 2.21
CA THR A 217 -14.86 -7.54 1.64
C THR A 217 -15.75 -7.04 0.51
N CYS A 218 -15.67 -5.74 0.17
CA CYS A 218 -16.34 -5.21 -1.02
C CYS A 218 -15.52 -5.45 -2.28
N GLN A 219 -14.22 -5.22 -2.23
CA GLN A 219 -13.30 -5.44 -3.35
C GLN A 219 -11.85 -5.68 -2.90
N LEU A 220 -11.51 -5.35 -1.66
CA LEU A 220 -10.15 -5.48 -1.16
C LEU A 220 -9.75 -6.95 -0.98
N GLN A 221 -8.58 -7.30 -1.51
CA GLN A 221 -7.94 -8.59 -1.28
C GLN A 221 -6.48 -8.36 -0.90
N MET A 222 -5.97 -9.05 0.14
CA MET A 222 -4.58 -8.94 0.58
C MET A 222 -4.05 -10.27 1.11
N GLY A 223 -2.77 -10.49 0.90
CA GLY A 223 -2.07 -11.61 1.48
C GLY A 223 -0.57 -11.43 1.48
N VAL A 224 0.11 -12.45 1.96
CA VAL A 224 1.57 -12.53 2.06
C VAL A 224 2.06 -13.70 1.22
N THR A 225 3.16 -13.51 0.51
CA THR A 225 3.86 -14.61 -0.15
C THR A 225 5.30 -14.66 0.32
N GLU A 226 5.71 -15.80 0.86
CA GLU A 226 7.05 -16.06 1.35
C GLU A 226 7.78 -16.98 0.38
N LEU A 227 8.89 -16.50 -0.21
CA LEU A 227 9.78 -17.31 -1.02
C LEU A 227 10.69 -18.13 -0.10
N LYS A 228 10.85 -19.39 -0.42
CA LYS A 228 11.76 -20.28 0.30
C LYS A 228 13.21 -20.05 -0.13
N GLU A 229 14.14 -20.47 0.72
CA GLU A 229 15.56 -20.39 0.43
C GLU A 229 15.87 -21.02 -0.94
N GLY A 230 16.71 -20.34 -1.75
CA GLY A 230 17.03 -20.72 -3.12
C GLY A 230 16.00 -20.32 -4.16
N SER A 231 14.87 -19.74 -3.77
CA SER A 231 13.85 -19.24 -4.68
C SER A 231 13.89 -17.72 -4.76
N VAL A 232 13.86 -17.19 -5.98
CA VAL A 232 14.01 -15.75 -6.24
C VAL A 232 12.86 -15.18 -7.07
N TRP A 233 12.10 -16.00 -7.81
CA TRP A 233 11.00 -15.55 -8.63
C TRP A 233 9.66 -15.58 -7.91
N ASN A 234 8.94 -14.48 -7.93
CA ASN A 234 7.50 -14.45 -7.63
C ASN A 234 6.70 -14.23 -8.91
N THR A 235 5.44 -14.68 -8.90
CA THR A 235 4.46 -14.43 -9.94
C THR A 235 5.00 -14.76 -11.35
N MET A 236 5.69 -15.88 -11.42
CA MET A 236 6.16 -16.44 -12.68
C MET A 236 5.50 -17.83 -12.88
N PRO A 237 4.73 -18.05 -13.99
CA PRO A 237 4.50 -17.14 -15.11
C PRO A 237 3.82 -15.83 -14.71
N ALA A 238 4.20 -14.73 -15.40
CA ALA A 238 3.58 -13.43 -15.21
C ALA A 238 2.11 -13.42 -15.67
N HIS A 239 1.33 -12.50 -15.17
CA HIS A 239 -0.07 -12.31 -15.58
C HIS A 239 -0.49 -10.84 -15.48
N THR A 240 -1.63 -10.51 -16.05
CA THR A 240 -2.33 -9.24 -15.87
C THR A 240 -3.69 -9.48 -15.23
N HIS A 241 -4.27 -8.45 -14.66
CA HIS A 241 -5.63 -8.45 -14.15
C HIS A 241 -6.42 -7.34 -14.83
N LEU A 242 -7.11 -7.62 -15.94
CA LEU A 242 -7.79 -6.57 -16.71
C LEU A 242 -8.87 -5.80 -15.94
N ARG A 243 -9.31 -6.30 -14.79
CA ARG A 243 -10.43 -5.74 -14.02
C ARG A 243 -10.05 -5.31 -12.61
N ARG A 244 -8.76 -5.23 -12.28
CA ARG A 244 -8.28 -4.74 -10.99
C ARG A 244 -6.81 -4.35 -11.05
N MET A 245 -6.44 -3.40 -10.20
CA MET A 245 -5.05 -3.08 -9.95
C MET A 245 -4.48 -3.99 -8.85
N GLU A 246 -3.16 -4.07 -8.79
CA GLU A 246 -2.45 -4.73 -7.69
C GLU A 246 -1.29 -3.86 -7.18
N THR A 247 -0.86 -4.08 -5.95
CA THR A 247 0.32 -3.46 -5.37
C THR A 247 1.13 -4.51 -4.62
N TYR A 248 2.46 -4.42 -4.70
CA TYR A 248 3.36 -5.25 -3.90
C TYR A 248 4.17 -4.38 -2.94
N LEU A 249 4.28 -4.81 -1.68
CA LEU A 249 5.30 -4.36 -0.75
C LEU A 249 6.31 -5.48 -0.57
N TYR A 250 7.58 -5.23 -0.86
CA TYR A 250 8.65 -6.17 -0.65
C TYR A 250 9.31 -5.96 0.71
N TYR A 251 9.47 -7.02 1.49
CA TYR A 251 10.13 -6.97 2.80
C TYR A 251 10.88 -8.28 3.10
N ASN A 252 11.59 -8.33 4.23
CA ASN A 252 12.55 -9.40 4.50
C ASN A 252 13.56 -9.58 3.36
N VAL A 253 13.91 -8.48 2.70
CA VAL A 253 15.01 -8.43 1.73
C VAL A 253 16.29 -8.25 2.53
N PRO A 254 17.24 -9.19 2.49
CA PRO A 254 18.47 -9.09 3.27
C PRO A 254 19.27 -7.82 2.93
N GLU A 255 20.08 -7.34 3.87
CA GLU A 255 20.96 -6.20 3.65
C GLU A 255 21.88 -6.44 2.44
N GLY A 256 22.06 -5.42 1.61
CA GLY A 256 22.85 -5.51 0.38
C GLY A 256 22.13 -6.20 -0.79
N GLN A 257 20.92 -6.71 -0.61
CA GLN A 257 20.10 -7.34 -1.65
C GLN A 257 19.04 -6.39 -2.21
N LYS A 258 18.53 -6.70 -3.39
CA LYS A 258 17.50 -5.91 -4.08
C LYS A 258 16.49 -6.80 -4.80
N ILE A 259 15.36 -6.20 -5.11
CA ILE A 259 14.31 -6.81 -5.92
C ILE A 259 14.28 -6.12 -7.29
N LEU A 260 14.30 -6.92 -8.33
CA LEU A 260 13.98 -6.51 -9.69
C LEU A 260 12.51 -6.78 -9.94
N HIS A 261 11.67 -5.77 -9.79
CA HIS A 261 10.27 -5.84 -10.20
C HIS A 261 10.16 -5.58 -11.69
N VAL A 262 9.41 -6.41 -12.39
CA VAL A 262 9.14 -6.29 -13.83
C VAL A 262 7.67 -5.94 -14.01
N MET A 263 7.41 -4.84 -14.67
CA MET A 263 6.09 -4.33 -15.01
C MET A 263 5.98 -3.97 -16.49
N GLY A 264 4.85 -3.46 -16.93
CA GLY A 264 4.59 -3.07 -18.31
C GLY A 264 3.64 -4.02 -19.03
N GLU A 265 3.35 -3.73 -20.29
CA GLU A 265 2.69 -4.70 -21.14
C GLU A 265 3.59 -5.92 -21.36
N PRO A 266 3.06 -7.12 -21.61
CA PRO A 266 3.89 -8.33 -21.75
C PRO A 266 5.00 -8.25 -22.78
N GLN A 267 4.82 -7.46 -23.84
CA GLN A 267 5.78 -7.27 -24.94
C GLN A 267 6.55 -5.92 -24.84
N GLU A 268 6.44 -5.24 -23.71
CA GLU A 268 7.11 -3.96 -23.43
C GLU A 268 7.46 -3.88 -21.95
N THR A 269 8.21 -4.89 -21.47
CA THR A 269 8.51 -4.99 -20.04
C THR A 269 9.50 -3.93 -19.58
N ARG A 270 9.30 -3.43 -18.37
CA ARG A 270 10.09 -2.37 -17.76
C ARG A 270 10.54 -2.77 -16.34
N PRO A 271 11.84 -2.72 -16.05
CA PRO A 271 12.36 -3.07 -14.74
C PRO A 271 12.30 -1.88 -13.76
N ILE A 272 11.97 -2.18 -12.51
CA ILE A 272 12.09 -1.25 -11.37
C ILE A 272 12.88 -1.94 -10.25
N TRP A 273 14.06 -1.42 -9.92
CA TRP A 273 14.82 -1.89 -8.77
C TRP A 273 14.24 -1.33 -7.47
N LEU A 274 13.95 -2.21 -6.50
CA LEU A 274 13.38 -1.87 -5.21
C LEU A 274 14.26 -2.38 -4.07
N ASN A 275 14.26 -1.62 -2.97
CA ASN A 275 14.91 -2.00 -1.72
C ASN A 275 13.90 -2.66 -0.77
N ASN A 276 14.40 -3.14 0.37
CA ASN A 276 13.55 -3.58 1.47
C ASN A 276 12.55 -2.49 1.88
N GLU A 277 11.30 -2.90 2.17
CA GLU A 277 10.20 -2.04 2.60
C GLU A 277 9.77 -0.97 1.57
N GLN A 278 10.03 -1.22 0.30
CA GLN A 278 9.50 -0.41 -0.81
C GLN A 278 8.35 -1.13 -1.49
N ALA A 279 7.41 -0.34 -2.02
CA ALA A 279 6.24 -0.87 -2.71
C ALA A 279 6.19 -0.42 -4.17
N VAL A 280 5.32 -1.08 -4.95
CA VAL A 280 5.10 -0.77 -6.37
C VAL A 280 3.62 -0.89 -6.69
N ILE A 281 3.16 -0.02 -7.58
CA ILE A 281 1.81 -0.01 -8.14
C ILE A 281 1.86 -0.79 -9.46
N ALA A 282 1.02 -1.80 -9.61
CA ALA A 282 0.81 -2.55 -10.84
C ALA A 282 -0.59 -2.24 -11.38
N PRO A 283 -0.70 -1.44 -12.46
CA PRO A 283 -1.97 -1.20 -13.13
C PRO A 283 -2.58 -2.48 -13.72
N GLU A 284 -3.86 -2.44 -14.02
CA GLU A 284 -4.62 -3.55 -14.61
C GLU A 284 -4.02 -4.07 -15.93
N TRP A 285 -3.41 -3.19 -16.73
CA TRP A 285 -2.78 -3.53 -18.01
C TRP A 285 -1.36 -4.11 -17.87
N SER A 286 -0.77 -3.97 -16.68
CA SER A 286 0.63 -4.32 -16.43
C SER A 286 0.78 -5.74 -15.88
N ILE A 287 1.77 -6.47 -16.39
CA ILE A 287 2.29 -7.62 -15.64
C ILE A 287 2.93 -7.14 -14.33
N HIS A 288 3.08 -8.04 -13.37
CA HIS A 288 3.71 -7.74 -12.09
C HIS A 288 4.40 -9.00 -11.55
N CYS A 289 5.61 -9.23 -11.97
CA CYS A 289 6.46 -10.29 -11.45
C CYS A 289 7.77 -9.71 -10.92
N ALA A 290 8.53 -10.50 -10.18
CA ALA A 290 9.81 -10.02 -9.69
C ALA A 290 10.82 -11.16 -9.48
N ALA A 291 12.11 -10.79 -9.53
CA ALA A 291 13.21 -11.63 -9.08
C ALA A 291 14.03 -10.89 -8.03
N GLY A 292 14.35 -11.57 -6.93
CA GLY A 292 15.29 -11.04 -5.95
C GLY A 292 16.71 -11.47 -6.21
N THR A 293 17.68 -10.72 -5.69
CA THR A 293 19.06 -11.18 -5.60
C THR A 293 19.28 -12.17 -4.44
N SER A 294 18.24 -12.38 -3.62
CA SER A 294 18.08 -13.39 -2.59
C SER A 294 16.59 -13.72 -2.45
N ASN A 295 16.20 -14.71 -1.64
CA ASN A 295 14.82 -14.92 -1.28
C ASN A 295 14.29 -13.74 -0.43
N TYR A 296 12.99 -13.53 -0.47
CA TYR A 296 12.30 -12.41 0.18
C TYR A 296 10.83 -12.77 0.45
N THR A 297 10.16 -11.85 1.09
CA THR A 297 8.72 -11.91 1.32
C THR A 297 8.06 -10.69 0.70
N PHE A 298 6.81 -10.80 0.25
CA PHE A 298 6.05 -9.65 -0.18
C PHE A 298 4.59 -9.74 0.23
N ILE A 299 4.00 -8.56 0.47
CA ILE A 299 2.55 -8.42 0.58
C ILE A 299 2.03 -8.03 -0.79
N TRP A 300 0.98 -8.70 -1.22
CA TRP A 300 0.16 -8.28 -2.34
C TRP A 300 -1.17 -7.75 -1.85
N GLY A 301 -1.65 -6.70 -2.52
CA GLY A 301 -2.93 -6.09 -2.25
C GLY A 301 -3.58 -5.64 -3.54
N MET A 302 -4.86 -5.94 -3.72
CA MET A 302 -5.59 -5.64 -4.94
C MET A 302 -7.03 -5.25 -4.68
N ALA A 303 -7.59 -4.48 -5.60
CA ALA A 303 -8.99 -4.12 -5.65
C ALA A 303 -9.41 -3.85 -7.10
N GLY A 304 -10.70 -3.93 -7.37
CA GLY A 304 -11.27 -3.64 -8.67
C GLY A 304 -12.69 -4.18 -8.81
N GLU A 305 -13.05 -4.57 -10.02
CA GLU A 305 -14.42 -4.89 -10.38
C GLU A 305 -15.00 -6.12 -9.67
N ASN A 306 -14.15 -7.11 -9.31
CA ASN A 306 -14.64 -8.36 -8.73
C ASN A 306 -13.72 -8.94 -7.64
N LEU A 307 -14.24 -9.95 -6.93
CA LEU A 307 -13.57 -10.70 -5.86
C LEU A 307 -13.05 -12.08 -6.32
N ILE A 308 -13.02 -12.34 -7.62
CA ILE A 308 -12.57 -13.64 -8.16
C ILE A 308 -11.04 -13.66 -8.10
N TYR A 309 -10.46 -14.34 -7.10
CA TYR A 309 -9.01 -14.40 -6.90
C TYR A 309 -8.23 -14.83 -8.15
N ASN A 310 -8.76 -15.80 -8.89
CA ASN A 310 -8.14 -16.35 -10.10
C ASN A 310 -8.52 -15.61 -11.40
N ASP A 311 -9.04 -14.38 -11.30
CA ASP A 311 -9.29 -13.55 -12.49
C ASP A 311 -7.96 -12.97 -13.00
N MET A 312 -7.16 -13.82 -13.66
CA MET A 312 -5.81 -13.56 -14.13
C MET A 312 -5.68 -13.97 -15.61
N GLN A 313 -5.06 -13.10 -16.42
CA GLN A 313 -4.64 -13.42 -17.78
C GLN A 313 -3.17 -13.83 -17.77
N VAL A 314 -2.92 -15.13 -17.68
CA VAL A 314 -1.57 -15.68 -17.61
C VAL A 314 -0.83 -15.46 -18.93
N VAL A 315 0.36 -14.91 -18.86
CA VAL A 315 1.26 -14.67 -20.01
C VAL A 315 2.22 -15.87 -20.15
N LYS A 316 2.35 -16.38 -21.36
CA LYS A 316 3.31 -17.45 -21.63
C LYS A 316 4.74 -16.89 -21.55
N ILE A 317 5.60 -17.49 -20.75
CA ILE A 317 7.00 -17.03 -20.56
C ILE A 317 7.72 -16.74 -21.89
N PRO A 318 7.66 -17.59 -22.94
CA PRO A 318 8.35 -17.32 -24.20
C PRO A 318 7.82 -16.10 -24.99
N THR A 319 6.73 -15.47 -24.56
CA THR A 319 6.15 -14.29 -25.21
C THR A 319 6.42 -12.98 -24.46
N LEU A 320 7.19 -13.03 -23.38
CA LEU A 320 7.65 -11.83 -22.66
C LEU A 320 8.80 -11.17 -23.42
N GLU A 321 8.74 -9.82 -23.57
CA GLU A 321 9.78 -9.02 -24.25
C GLU A 321 10.13 -7.76 -23.44
#